data_56c7725095bc83ac7b90d457021f976a
#
_entry.id   56c7725095bc83ac7b90d457021f976a
#
_cell.length_a   1.000
_cell.length_b   1.000
_cell.length_c   1.000
_cell.angle_alpha   90.00
_cell.angle_beta   90.00
_cell.angle_gamma   90.00
#
_symmetry.space_group_name_H-M   'P 1'
#
loop_
_entity.id
_entity.type
_entity.pdbx_description
1 polymer ?
#
loop_
_entity_poly.entity_id
_entity_poly.type
_entity_poly.pdbx_seq_one_letter_code
_entity_poly.pdbx_strand_id
1 'polypeptide(L)'
;MKKIQNLLLVLSITLFYFSCNKKYDDPPVNEVPIGNIISISDLKDMFTGSLTTIDSNYSIFGNITSEETNGNFYKEVYMQDLSGAIKLKLKSSGGLYIGDSVRINIQNVSMSEYGDLIQLENIDVDLQVVKIATEKFIEPYEATINQLSLSEDQSRLVKLNDVEFTELGMTYADAINLSTGSRILSDCNGNTVSVRTSGYANFASDTLPIGKGSVTGIFTIYNSEKQFVIRDINEVQLDSSRCNGSSGGGGSGGDYLYKDFDDGSLTSGGWKTFWSGTNPNLGEWEILFGNIAKASNYSNFNNYACESWLVSPNIDLSNATAPYLIFDNDTRYNGPQLELYISSNYDGVSNPDVQGNWFELTSFVPNWDPDSNDWGFVSSGNIDITQFISSSVTIAYKYVGTSSNGATWEVDNIIITE
;
A
#
# COMPACT_ATOMS: atom_id res chain seq x y z
N MET A 1 7.00 28.12 -79.95
CA MET A 1 6.89 27.16 -78.84
C MET A 1 7.92 27.40 -77.73
N LYS A 2 9.22 27.50 -77.94
CA LYS A 2 10.20 27.75 -76.85
C LYS A 2 10.00 29.06 -76.06
N LYS A 3 9.51 30.17 -76.68
CA LYS A 3 9.25 31.43 -75.96
C LYS A 3 8.06 31.36 -75.05
N ILE A 4 7.04 30.54 -75.33
CA ILE A 4 5.87 30.32 -74.47
C ILE A 4 6.23 29.42 -73.28
N GLN A 5 7.07 28.40 -73.48
CA GLN A 5 7.57 27.54 -72.42
C GLN A 5 8.44 28.30 -71.41
N ASN A 6 9.29 29.21 -71.82
CA ASN A 6 10.05 30.04 -70.86
C ASN A 6 9.20 31.04 -70.14
N LEU A 7 8.14 31.59 -70.75
CA LEU A 7 7.21 32.48 -70.09
C LEU A 7 6.36 31.75 -69.01
N LEU A 8 5.94 30.51 -69.25
CA LEU A 8 5.26 29.67 -68.33
C LEU A 8 6.15 29.23 -67.15
N LEU A 9 7.45 28.98 -67.42
CA LEU A 9 8.41 28.63 -66.37
C LEU A 9 8.70 29.83 -65.46
N VAL A 10 8.86 31.04 -66.00
CA VAL A 10 9.03 32.27 -65.16
C VAL A 10 7.80 32.59 -64.37
N LEU A 11 6.58 32.40 -64.90
CA LEU A 11 5.32 32.63 -64.19
C LEU A 11 5.10 31.61 -63.06
N SER A 12 5.55 30.35 -63.24
CA SER A 12 5.48 29.33 -62.17
C SER A 12 6.46 29.59 -61.01
N ILE A 13 7.64 30.14 -61.31
CA ILE A 13 8.65 30.47 -60.30
C ILE A 13 8.23 31.71 -59.50
N THR A 14 7.52 32.69 -60.09
CA THR A 14 7.02 33.86 -59.35
C THR A 14 5.81 33.54 -58.46
N LEU A 15 5.03 32.48 -58.72
CA LEU A 15 3.93 32.04 -57.89
C LEU A 15 4.38 31.36 -56.57
N PHE A 16 5.62 30.85 -56.53
CA PHE A 16 6.18 30.27 -55.31
C PHE A 16 6.67 31.28 -54.27
N TYR A 17 6.86 32.56 -54.63
CA TYR A 17 7.32 33.62 -53.73
C TYR A 17 6.17 34.33 -53.00
N PHE A 18 4.89 34.05 -53.30
CA PHE A 18 3.73 34.51 -52.53
C PHE A 18 3.23 33.45 -51.55
N SER A 19 4.14 32.70 -50.95
CA SER A 19 3.80 31.95 -49.74
C SER A 19 3.48 32.95 -48.64
N CYS A 20 2.23 33.03 -48.23
CA CYS A 20 1.74 33.86 -47.13
C CYS A 20 2.64 33.66 -45.92
N ASN A 21 3.50 34.62 -45.61
CA ASN A 21 3.95 34.86 -44.27
C ASN A 21 2.73 35.40 -43.44
N LYS A 22 1.80 34.52 -43.07
CA LYS A 22 0.95 34.82 -41.93
C LYS A 22 1.90 34.87 -40.73
N LYS A 23 2.28 36.07 -40.30
CA LYS A 23 2.71 36.25 -38.94
C LYS A 23 1.43 35.89 -38.11
N TYR A 24 1.44 34.71 -37.52
CA TYR A 24 0.57 34.46 -36.39
C TYR A 24 1.12 35.43 -35.34
N ASP A 25 0.27 36.33 -34.87
CA ASP A 25 0.57 37.01 -33.60
C ASP A 25 0.80 35.95 -32.57
N ASP A 26 1.90 36.04 -31.84
CA ASP A 26 2.15 35.15 -30.71
C ASP A 26 0.92 35.23 -29.81
N PRO A 27 0.39 34.09 -29.32
CA PRO A 27 -0.75 34.14 -28.41
C PRO A 27 -0.37 35.06 -27.24
N PRO A 28 -1.31 35.90 -26.77
CA PRO A 28 -1.02 36.82 -25.67
C PRO A 28 -0.45 36.01 -24.50
N VAL A 29 0.82 36.28 -24.17
CA VAL A 29 1.44 35.69 -22.97
C VAL A 29 0.79 36.40 -21.79
N ASN A 30 0.00 35.65 -21.01
CA ASN A 30 -0.46 36.13 -19.71
C ASN A 30 0.76 36.28 -18.81
N GLU A 31 1.24 37.51 -18.63
CA GLU A 31 2.29 37.76 -17.65
C GLU A 31 1.71 37.66 -16.24
N VAL A 32 2.06 36.60 -15.52
CA VAL A 32 1.70 36.46 -14.11
C VAL A 32 2.54 37.46 -13.29
N PRO A 33 1.93 38.43 -12.59
CA PRO A 33 2.67 39.40 -11.80
C PRO A 33 3.59 38.75 -10.79
N ILE A 34 4.78 39.31 -10.57
CA ILE A 34 5.71 38.77 -9.57
C ILE A 34 5.27 39.17 -8.16
N GLY A 35 4.93 40.42 -7.95
CA GLY A 35 4.57 40.93 -6.63
C GLY A 35 5.72 40.87 -5.60
N ASN A 36 5.38 41.08 -4.34
CA ASN A 36 6.31 40.84 -3.23
C ASN A 36 6.36 39.36 -2.89
N ILE A 37 7.59 38.82 -2.75
CA ILE A 37 7.77 37.41 -2.42
C ILE A 37 7.70 37.27 -0.91
N ILE A 38 6.87 36.33 -0.45
CA ILE A 38 6.77 35.94 0.96
C ILE A 38 6.97 34.43 1.11
N SER A 39 7.38 34.00 2.29
CA SER A 39 7.50 32.57 2.61
C SER A 39 6.12 31.93 2.88
N ILE A 40 6.05 30.59 2.80
CA ILE A 40 4.82 29.86 3.15
C ILE A 40 4.49 30.06 4.64
N SER A 41 5.50 30.15 5.52
CA SER A 41 5.28 30.44 6.95
C SER A 41 4.66 31.81 7.15
N ASP A 42 5.23 32.87 6.55
CA ASP A 42 4.68 34.22 6.63
C ASP A 42 3.24 34.29 6.08
N LEU A 43 2.95 33.54 5.00
CA LEU A 43 1.62 33.43 4.46
C LEU A 43 0.65 32.81 5.46
N LYS A 44 1.02 31.70 6.10
CA LYS A 44 0.18 31.02 7.10
C LYS A 44 -0.08 31.91 8.31
N ASP A 45 0.89 32.71 8.72
CA ASP A 45 0.75 33.66 9.83
C ASP A 45 -0.25 34.80 9.55
N MET A 46 -0.60 35.04 8.28
CA MET A 46 -1.67 35.97 7.90
C MET A 46 -3.08 35.40 8.12
N PHE A 47 -3.21 34.12 8.36
CA PHE A 47 -4.52 33.49 8.56
C PHE A 47 -5.10 33.83 9.92
N THR A 48 -6.32 34.37 9.96
CA THR A 48 -6.97 34.86 11.18
C THR A 48 -8.03 33.91 11.75
N GLY A 49 -8.07 32.65 11.30
CA GLY A 49 -9.07 31.66 11.70
C GLY A 49 -10.41 31.79 10.98
N SER A 50 -10.46 32.58 9.90
CA SER A 50 -11.64 32.72 9.04
C SER A 50 -11.22 32.93 7.59
N LEU A 51 -12.17 32.80 6.65
CA LEU A 51 -11.90 33.04 5.22
C LEU A 51 -11.23 34.41 5.02
N THR A 52 -9.97 34.41 4.63
CA THR A 52 -9.14 35.59 4.46
C THR A 52 -8.75 35.74 2.99
N THR A 53 -9.10 36.86 2.36
CA THR A 53 -8.66 37.17 0.99
C THR A 53 -7.36 37.97 1.02
N ILE A 54 -6.41 37.61 0.19
CA ILE A 54 -5.10 38.25 0.10
C ILE A 54 -5.18 39.37 -0.94
N ASP A 55 -5.41 40.61 -0.48
CA ASP A 55 -5.57 41.78 -1.36
C ASP A 55 -4.23 42.27 -1.94
N SER A 56 -3.14 42.02 -1.21
CA SER A 56 -1.80 42.46 -1.60
C SER A 56 -1.23 41.63 -2.73
N ASN A 57 -0.47 42.29 -3.64
CA ASN A 57 0.23 41.57 -4.70
C ASN A 57 1.45 40.80 -4.13
N TYR A 58 1.18 39.62 -3.62
CA TYR A 58 2.16 38.67 -3.11
C TYR A 58 2.37 37.49 -4.05
N SER A 59 3.57 36.92 -4.00
CA SER A 59 3.88 35.61 -4.58
C SER A 59 4.59 34.74 -3.57
N ILE A 60 4.32 33.43 -3.68
CA ILE A 60 5.06 32.38 -2.97
C ILE A 60 5.85 31.52 -3.95
N PHE A 61 6.99 30.99 -3.51
CA PHE A 61 7.82 30.04 -4.25
C PHE A 61 7.87 28.75 -3.48
N GLY A 62 7.90 27.61 -4.21
CA GLY A 62 8.12 26.31 -3.59
C GLY A 62 8.08 25.20 -4.63
N ASN A 63 8.22 23.98 -4.14
CA ASN A 63 8.17 22.78 -4.96
C ASN A 63 6.89 22.01 -4.66
N ILE A 64 6.28 21.46 -5.70
CA ILE A 64 5.10 20.62 -5.59
C ILE A 64 5.51 19.25 -5.05
N THR A 65 4.84 18.81 -3.99
CA THR A 65 5.15 17.58 -3.26
C THR A 65 4.08 16.49 -3.39
N SER A 66 2.94 16.78 -4.04
CA SER A 66 1.92 15.79 -4.40
C SER A 66 1.31 16.09 -5.78
N GLU A 67 0.67 15.11 -6.38
CA GLU A 67 -0.01 15.27 -7.66
C GLU A 67 -1.28 14.39 -7.74
N GLU A 68 -2.09 14.58 -8.78
CA GLU A 68 -3.40 13.91 -8.93
C GLU A 68 -3.32 12.56 -9.67
N THR A 69 -2.16 12.17 -10.22
CA THR A 69 -2.00 11.05 -11.17
C THR A 69 -2.49 9.72 -10.59
N ASN A 70 -2.26 9.46 -9.30
CA ASN A 70 -2.65 8.23 -8.64
C ASN A 70 -4.10 8.23 -8.09
N GLY A 71 -4.84 9.32 -8.27
CA GLY A 71 -6.25 9.43 -7.87
C GLY A 71 -6.50 9.59 -6.37
N ASN A 72 -5.45 9.62 -5.55
CA ASN A 72 -5.60 9.86 -4.11
C ASN A 72 -5.82 11.35 -3.78
N PHE A 73 -5.45 12.23 -4.70
CA PHE A 73 -5.72 13.67 -4.65
C PHE A 73 -6.63 14.05 -5.83
N TYR A 74 -7.57 14.97 -5.61
CA TYR A 74 -8.43 15.49 -6.67
C TYR A 74 -8.64 16.98 -6.52
N LYS A 75 -8.19 17.75 -7.52
CA LYS A 75 -8.16 19.21 -7.49
C LYS A 75 -7.45 19.77 -6.27
N GLU A 76 -6.45 19.05 -5.80
CA GLU A 76 -5.61 19.48 -4.68
C GLU A 76 -4.19 18.94 -4.84
N VAL A 77 -3.25 19.81 -4.56
CA VAL A 77 -1.83 19.47 -4.49
C VAL A 77 -1.21 20.16 -3.28
N TYR A 78 -0.03 19.71 -2.89
CA TYR A 78 0.72 20.30 -1.79
C TYR A 78 1.99 20.95 -2.31
N MET A 79 2.33 22.09 -1.74
CA MET A 79 3.51 22.87 -2.08
C MET A 79 4.33 23.12 -0.82
N GLN A 80 5.65 23.03 -0.93
CA GLN A 80 6.58 23.19 0.19
C GLN A 80 7.73 24.08 -0.20
N ASP A 81 8.15 24.96 0.72
CA ASP A 81 9.40 25.71 0.70
C ASP A 81 10.28 25.38 1.94
N LEU A 82 11.33 26.13 2.18
CA LEU A 82 12.20 25.93 3.35
C LEU A 82 11.51 26.29 4.67
N SER A 83 10.48 27.12 4.66
CA SER A 83 9.79 27.64 5.83
C SER A 83 8.61 26.78 6.27
N GLY A 84 7.96 26.08 5.34
CA GLY A 84 6.76 25.30 5.60
C GLY A 84 6.12 24.73 4.34
N ALA A 85 4.89 24.25 4.50
CA ALA A 85 4.12 23.70 3.41
C ALA A 85 2.64 24.11 3.50
N ILE A 86 1.96 24.10 2.36
CA ILE A 86 0.57 24.51 2.25
C ILE A 86 -0.20 23.68 1.21
N LYS A 87 -1.48 23.44 1.47
CA LYS A 87 -2.40 22.80 0.54
C LYS A 87 -2.93 23.82 -0.45
N LEU A 88 -2.93 23.49 -1.73
CA LEU A 88 -3.50 24.25 -2.83
C LEU A 88 -4.75 23.55 -3.35
N LYS A 89 -5.90 24.20 -3.24
CA LYS A 89 -7.13 23.75 -3.90
C LYS A 89 -7.15 24.36 -5.31
N LEU A 90 -7.13 23.49 -6.31
CA LEU A 90 -7.08 23.89 -7.71
C LEU A 90 -8.47 24.17 -8.26
N LYS A 91 -8.60 25.18 -9.09
CA LYS A 91 -9.84 25.48 -9.83
C LYS A 91 -10.18 24.38 -10.83
N SER A 92 -9.16 23.85 -11.49
CA SER A 92 -9.25 22.75 -12.44
C SER A 92 -8.21 21.68 -12.13
N SER A 93 -8.51 20.43 -12.47
CA SER A 93 -7.60 19.30 -12.28
C SER A 93 -6.38 19.39 -13.21
N GLY A 94 -5.21 18.98 -12.72
CA GLY A 94 -3.95 18.85 -13.48
C GLY A 94 -3.10 20.12 -13.52
N GLY A 95 -2.00 20.02 -14.26
CA GLY A 95 -1.07 21.12 -14.53
C GLY A 95 0.09 21.27 -13.55
N LEU A 96 0.05 20.60 -12.37
CA LEU A 96 1.11 20.59 -11.38
C LEU A 96 1.51 19.16 -11.04
N TYR A 97 2.82 18.88 -11.02
CA TYR A 97 3.38 17.55 -10.82
C TYR A 97 4.46 17.57 -9.75
N ILE A 98 4.69 16.42 -9.10
CA ILE A 98 5.75 16.26 -8.10
C ILE A 98 7.11 16.68 -8.72
N GLY A 99 7.83 17.53 -8.01
CA GLY A 99 9.11 18.08 -8.47
C GLY A 99 9.01 19.33 -9.34
N ASP A 100 7.82 19.83 -9.64
CA ASP A 100 7.68 21.16 -10.22
C ASP A 100 8.09 22.23 -9.21
N SER A 101 9.04 23.06 -9.56
CA SER A 101 9.36 24.29 -8.84
C SER A 101 8.54 25.43 -9.42
N VAL A 102 7.70 26.05 -8.62
CA VAL A 102 6.71 27.02 -9.09
C VAL A 102 6.77 28.31 -8.30
N ARG A 103 6.35 29.40 -8.97
CA ARG A 103 5.95 30.65 -8.37
C ARG A 103 4.45 30.83 -8.56
N ILE A 104 3.75 31.13 -7.48
CA ILE A 104 2.29 31.38 -7.51
C ILE A 104 2.04 32.82 -7.08
N ASN A 105 1.40 33.62 -7.94
CA ASN A 105 0.85 34.91 -7.52
C ASN A 105 -0.47 34.66 -6.78
N ILE A 106 -0.53 35.13 -5.54
CA ILE A 106 -1.65 34.85 -4.63
C ILE A 106 -2.55 36.08 -4.39
N GLN A 107 -2.38 37.14 -5.19
CA GLN A 107 -3.28 38.29 -5.11
C GLN A 107 -4.72 37.89 -5.44
N ASN A 108 -5.68 38.31 -4.61
CA ASN A 108 -7.09 37.93 -4.66
C ASN A 108 -7.40 36.44 -4.42
N VAL A 109 -6.41 35.66 -3.97
CA VAL A 109 -6.62 34.29 -3.53
C VAL A 109 -7.17 34.29 -2.10
N SER A 110 -8.11 33.42 -1.84
CA SER A 110 -8.64 33.24 -0.49
C SER A 110 -7.88 32.12 0.23
N MET A 111 -7.57 32.37 1.49
CA MET A 111 -7.05 31.39 2.43
C MET A 111 -8.16 30.95 3.36
N SER A 112 -8.32 29.65 3.54
CA SER A 112 -9.34 29.05 4.38
C SER A 112 -8.73 27.92 5.23
N GLU A 113 -9.55 27.37 6.09
CA GLU A 113 -9.26 26.21 6.91
C GLU A 113 -10.31 25.13 6.66
N TYR A 114 -9.88 23.90 6.54
CA TYR A 114 -10.75 22.73 6.47
C TYR A 114 -10.28 21.65 7.45
N GLY A 115 -11.04 21.47 8.54
CA GLY A 115 -10.64 20.58 9.63
C GLY A 115 -9.27 20.94 10.21
N ASP A 116 -9.05 22.21 10.52
CA ASP A 116 -7.83 22.81 11.05
C ASP A 116 -6.64 22.88 10.05
N LEU A 117 -6.78 22.31 8.82
CA LEU A 117 -5.76 22.38 7.78
C LEU A 117 -5.89 23.66 6.97
N ILE A 118 -4.88 24.52 7.02
CA ILE A 118 -4.82 25.78 6.26
C ILE A 118 -4.59 25.47 4.77
N GLN A 119 -5.36 26.13 3.90
CA GLN A 119 -5.30 25.92 2.44
C GLN A 119 -5.54 27.21 1.66
N LEU A 120 -4.99 27.27 0.45
CA LEU A 120 -5.32 28.28 -0.56
C LEU A 120 -6.46 27.78 -1.45
N GLU A 121 -7.45 28.61 -1.70
CA GLU A 121 -8.65 28.26 -2.44
C GLU A 121 -8.57 28.68 -3.90
N ASN A 122 -9.12 27.85 -4.79
CA ASN A 122 -9.39 28.19 -6.19
C ASN A 122 -8.18 28.67 -7.00
N ILE A 123 -7.01 28.09 -6.78
CA ILE A 123 -5.79 28.39 -7.55
C ILE A 123 -6.04 28.07 -9.02
N ASP A 124 -5.95 29.09 -9.87
CA ASP A 124 -6.00 28.95 -11.31
C ASP A 124 -4.58 28.77 -11.86
N VAL A 125 -4.26 27.52 -12.24
CA VAL A 125 -2.90 27.16 -12.66
C VAL A 125 -2.46 27.97 -13.89
N ASP A 126 -3.36 28.22 -14.83
CA ASP A 126 -3.05 28.92 -16.08
C ASP A 126 -2.84 30.44 -15.90
N LEU A 127 -3.48 31.04 -14.88
CA LEU A 127 -3.47 32.48 -14.67
C LEU A 127 -2.55 32.95 -13.53
N GLN A 128 -2.22 32.06 -12.58
CA GLN A 128 -1.53 32.44 -11.35
C GLN A 128 -0.19 31.74 -11.14
N VAL A 129 0.06 30.64 -11.85
CA VAL A 129 1.26 29.81 -11.63
C VAL A 129 2.26 29.99 -12.76
N VAL A 130 3.52 30.18 -12.40
CA VAL A 130 4.66 30.13 -13.31
C VAL A 130 5.55 28.95 -12.90
N LYS A 131 5.66 27.97 -13.79
CA LYS A 131 6.59 26.87 -13.61
C LYS A 131 8.02 27.34 -13.91
N ILE A 132 8.90 27.28 -12.92
CA ILE A 132 10.29 27.75 -12.99
C ILE A 132 11.23 26.64 -13.46
N ALA A 133 11.02 25.43 -12.91
CA ALA A 133 11.82 24.25 -13.23
C ALA A 133 11.01 22.99 -12.92
N THR A 134 11.50 21.86 -13.41
CA THR A 134 11.00 20.51 -13.13
C THR A 134 12.07 19.69 -12.42
N GLU A 135 11.72 18.50 -11.93
CA GLU A 135 12.65 17.56 -11.28
C GLU A 135 13.36 18.16 -10.05
N LYS A 136 12.67 19.05 -9.33
CA LYS A 136 13.11 19.66 -8.08
C LYS A 136 12.44 18.97 -6.90
N PHE A 137 12.86 17.75 -6.65
CA PHE A 137 12.32 16.93 -5.55
C PHE A 137 12.75 17.47 -4.20
N ILE A 138 11.87 17.36 -3.21
CA ILE A 138 12.16 17.67 -1.81
C ILE A 138 12.42 16.34 -1.11
N GLU A 139 13.50 16.28 -0.33
CA GLU A 139 13.74 15.18 0.58
C GLU A 139 12.67 15.20 1.68
N PRO A 140 12.03 14.06 1.98
CA PRO A 140 11.05 13.97 3.03
C PRO A 140 11.64 14.31 4.40
N TYR A 141 10.91 15.04 5.23
CA TYR A 141 11.27 15.23 6.61
C TYR A 141 11.10 13.92 7.39
N GLU A 142 12.18 13.33 7.84
CA GLU A 142 12.14 12.13 8.67
C GLU A 142 11.72 12.49 10.11
N ALA A 143 10.62 11.91 10.56
CA ALA A 143 10.07 12.15 11.89
C ALA A 143 9.42 10.87 12.46
N THR A 144 9.23 10.82 13.76
CA THR A 144 8.32 9.88 14.41
C THR A 144 6.92 10.48 14.45
N ILE A 145 5.89 9.63 14.60
CA ILE A 145 4.50 10.09 14.71
C ILE A 145 4.33 11.11 15.86
N ASN A 146 5.04 10.91 16.96
CA ASN A 146 4.96 11.79 18.13
C ASN A 146 5.60 13.16 17.90
N GLN A 147 6.67 13.24 17.09
CA GLN A 147 7.37 14.49 16.79
C GLN A 147 6.58 15.44 15.90
N LEU A 148 5.60 14.93 15.10
CA LEU A 148 4.84 15.76 14.17
C LEU A 148 3.96 16.77 14.90
N SER A 149 4.19 18.04 14.60
CA SER A 149 3.41 19.18 15.10
C SER A 149 2.20 19.44 14.22
N LEU A 150 1.02 19.61 14.83
CA LEU A 150 -0.23 19.91 14.11
C LEU A 150 -0.19 21.29 13.41
N SER A 151 0.56 22.24 13.93
CA SER A 151 0.66 23.60 13.37
C SER A 151 1.80 23.76 12.38
N GLU A 152 2.99 23.24 12.71
CA GLU A 152 4.21 23.50 11.95
C GLU A 152 4.41 22.54 10.79
N ASP A 153 4.06 21.25 11.00
CA ASP A 153 4.33 20.21 10.02
C ASP A 153 3.16 19.93 9.07
N GLN A 154 2.00 20.56 9.28
CA GLN A 154 0.85 20.35 8.38
C GLN A 154 1.22 20.66 6.93
N SER A 155 0.79 19.80 6.02
CA SER A 155 1.04 19.85 4.57
C SER A 155 2.46 19.45 4.14
N ARG A 156 3.37 19.11 5.05
CA ARG A 156 4.74 18.71 4.72
C ARG A 156 4.82 17.30 4.15
N LEU A 157 5.81 17.12 3.29
CA LEU A 157 6.28 15.81 2.87
C LEU A 157 7.09 15.20 4.02
N VAL A 158 6.63 14.06 4.53
CA VAL A 158 7.18 13.38 5.71
C VAL A 158 7.46 11.92 5.40
N LYS A 159 8.54 11.39 5.95
CA LYS A 159 8.81 9.95 6.02
C LYS A 159 8.74 9.50 7.47
N LEU A 160 7.86 8.55 7.72
CA LEU A 160 7.75 7.83 8.99
C LEU A 160 8.54 6.53 8.89
N ASN A 161 9.42 6.27 9.84
CA ASN A 161 10.18 5.04 9.95
C ASN A 161 9.65 4.17 11.10
N ASP A 162 9.90 2.86 11.02
CA ASP A 162 9.50 1.87 12.02
C ASP A 162 7.99 1.91 12.33
N VAL A 163 7.18 2.02 11.28
CA VAL A 163 5.71 2.04 11.37
C VAL A 163 5.09 0.84 10.71
N GLU A 164 3.89 0.47 11.14
CA GLU A 164 3.11 -0.66 10.63
C GLU A 164 1.62 -0.35 10.67
N PHE A 165 0.83 -0.94 9.77
CA PHE A 165 -0.62 -0.87 9.88
C PHE A 165 -1.12 -1.76 11.01
N THR A 166 -2.13 -1.28 11.76
CA THR A 166 -2.74 -2.07 12.84
C THR A 166 -3.86 -2.97 12.35
N GLU A 167 -4.50 -2.60 11.22
CA GLU A 167 -5.61 -3.32 10.61
C GLU A 167 -5.08 -4.11 9.42
N LEU A 168 -5.02 -5.42 9.57
CA LEU A 168 -4.44 -6.30 8.56
C LEU A 168 -5.55 -7.03 7.77
N GLY A 169 -5.25 -7.48 6.55
CA GLY A 169 -6.23 -8.06 5.65
C GLY A 169 -7.26 -7.06 5.10
N MET A 170 -7.12 -5.78 5.42
CA MET A 170 -7.99 -4.71 4.91
C MET A 170 -7.36 -4.07 3.68
N THR A 171 -8.18 -3.58 2.77
CA THR A 171 -7.72 -2.74 1.65
C THR A 171 -7.51 -1.30 2.09
N TYR A 172 -6.72 -0.52 1.33
CA TYR A 172 -6.50 0.90 1.62
C TYR A 172 -7.81 1.70 1.64
N ALA A 173 -8.73 1.40 0.71
CA ALA A 173 -10.05 2.03 0.63
C ALA A 173 -11.03 1.12 -0.12
N ASP A 174 -12.30 1.51 -0.19
CA ASP A 174 -13.33 0.79 -0.94
C ASP A 174 -13.36 1.30 -2.39
N ALA A 175 -12.62 0.62 -3.27
CA ALA A 175 -12.59 0.94 -4.70
C ALA A 175 -13.90 0.62 -5.43
N ILE A 176 -14.73 -0.30 -4.92
CA ILE A 176 -16.00 -0.70 -5.55
C ILE A 176 -17.05 0.41 -5.37
N ASN A 177 -17.20 0.90 -4.14
CA ASN A 177 -18.15 1.96 -3.81
C ASN A 177 -17.52 3.36 -3.89
N LEU A 178 -16.25 3.46 -4.27
CA LEU A 178 -15.46 4.69 -4.35
C LEU A 178 -15.43 5.46 -3.02
N SER A 179 -15.50 4.73 -1.92
CA SER A 179 -15.52 5.31 -0.57
C SER A 179 -14.11 5.43 0.01
N THR A 180 -13.87 6.55 0.68
CA THR A 180 -12.60 6.81 1.37
C THR A 180 -12.35 5.80 2.47
N GLY A 181 -11.14 5.24 2.52
CA GLY A 181 -10.62 4.46 3.63
C GLY A 181 -9.85 5.31 4.63
N SER A 182 -9.86 4.89 5.88
CA SER A 182 -9.05 5.45 6.95
C SER A 182 -8.43 4.29 7.70
N ARG A 183 -7.10 4.16 7.67
CA ARG A 183 -6.36 3.03 8.24
C ARG A 183 -5.36 3.54 9.28
N ILE A 184 -5.22 2.81 10.36
CA ILE A 184 -4.33 3.24 11.44
C ILE A 184 -2.91 2.73 11.19
N LEU A 185 -1.97 3.67 11.08
CA LEU A 185 -0.55 3.41 11.07
C LEU A 185 0.00 3.69 12.47
N SER A 186 0.73 2.74 13.05
CA SER A 186 1.29 2.82 14.40
C SER A 186 2.81 2.69 14.37
N ASP A 187 3.50 3.35 15.30
CA ASP A 187 4.90 3.04 15.59
C ASP A 187 5.01 1.99 16.72
N CYS A 188 6.22 1.45 16.94
CA CYS A 188 6.45 0.45 17.99
C CYS A 188 6.27 0.97 19.43
N ASN A 189 5.97 2.25 19.61
CA ASN A 189 5.72 2.87 20.93
C ASN A 189 4.22 3.15 21.17
N GLY A 190 3.35 2.71 20.24
CA GLY A 190 1.91 2.89 20.34
C GLY A 190 1.38 4.26 19.91
N ASN A 191 2.23 5.13 19.33
CA ASN A 191 1.74 6.36 18.73
C ASN A 191 1.10 6.04 17.37
N THR A 192 0.00 6.71 17.04
CA THR A 192 -0.79 6.42 15.85
C THR A 192 -1.02 7.64 14.97
N VAL A 193 -1.22 7.39 13.67
CA VAL A 193 -1.67 8.37 12.69
C VAL A 193 -2.65 7.69 11.73
N SER A 194 -3.71 8.40 11.34
CA SER A 194 -4.68 7.87 10.39
C SER A 194 -4.22 8.07 8.94
N VAL A 195 -4.01 6.99 8.21
CA VAL A 195 -3.74 7.01 6.77
C VAL A 195 -5.05 7.10 6.02
N ARG A 196 -5.27 8.23 5.36
CA ARG A 196 -6.48 8.47 4.57
C ARG A 196 -6.22 8.18 3.09
N THR A 197 -7.05 7.32 2.51
CA THR A 197 -6.97 6.93 1.09
C THR A 197 -8.32 7.15 0.40
N SER A 198 -8.31 7.78 -0.76
CA SER A 198 -9.49 7.95 -1.60
C SER A 198 -9.89 6.61 -2.25
N GLY A 199 -11.18 6.31 -2.35
CA GLY A 199 -11.68 5.17 -3.13
C GLY A 199 -11.39 5.27 -4.64
N TYR A 200 -10.94 6.44 -5.12
CA TYR A 200 -10.49 6.65 -6.50
C TYR A 200 -8.98 6.42 -6.70
N ALA A 201 -8.22 6.20 -5.62
CA ALA A 201 -6.80 5.91 -5.75
C ALA A 201 -6.59 4.61 -6.53
N ASN A 202 -5.57 4.58 -7.39
CA ASN A 202 -5.25 3.40 -8.21
C ASN A 202 -4.83 2.17 -7.37
N PHE A 203 -4.47 2.39 -6.10
CA PHE A 203 -4.14 1.38 -5.10
C PHE A 203 -5.24 1.20 -4.02
N ALA A 204 -6.44 1.75 -4.22
CA ALA A 204 -7.51 1.70 -3.21
C ALA A 204 -7.92 0.27 -2.83
N SER A 205 -7.88 -0.67 -3.81
CA SER A 205 -8.19 -2.08 -3.62
C SER A 205 -7.01 -2.93 -3.15
N ASP A 206 -5.80 -2.36 -3.10
CA ASP A 206 -4.64 -3.12 -2.66
C ASP A 206 -4.77 -3.43 -1.17
N THR A 207 -4.37 -4.64 -0.78
CA THR A 207 -4.33 -5.05 0.62
C THR A 207 -3.21 -4.32 1.36
N LEU A 208 -3.48 -3.93 2.60
CA LEU A 208 -2.47 -3.29 3.45
C LEU A 208 -1.28 -4.23 3.65
N PRO A 209 -0.04 -3.72 3.54
CA PRO A 209 1.13 -4.53 3.84
C PRO A 209 1.17 -4.90 5.32
N ILE A 210 1.63 -6.11 5.56
CA ILE A 210 1.58 -6.76 6.87
C ILE A 210 2.81 -6.52 7.74
N GLY A 211 3.89 -5.98 7.16
CA GLY A 211 5.15 -5.76 7.85
C GLY A 211 5.29 -4.38 8.47
N LYS A 212 6.47 -4.12 9.00
CA LYS A 212 6.95 -2.83 9.50
C LYS A 212 8.00 -2.26 8.57
N GLY A 213 8.12 -0.94 8.54
CA GLY A 213 9.17 -0.29 7.76
C GLY A 213 8.96 1.20 7.65
N SER A 214 9.01 1.75 6.45
CA SER A 214 8.85 3.19 6.26
C SER A 214 7.69 3.52 5.31
N VAL A 215 7.04 4.66 5.59
CA VAL A 215 5.99 5.22 4.73
C VAL A 215 6.30 6.69 4.47
N THR A 216 6.33 7.09 3.20
CA THR A 216 6.46 8.49 2.80
C THR A 216 5.11 9.01 2.29
N GLY A 217 4.76 10.23 2.67
CA GLY A 217 3.51 10.85 2.26
C GLY A 217 3.36 12.28 2.78
N ILE A 218 2.18 12.83 2.62
CA ILE A 218 1.87 14.18 3.11
C ILE A 218 1.25 14.08 4.50
N PHE A 219 1.86 14.76 5.47
CA PHE A 219 1.26 14.93 6.79
C PHE A 219 0.15 15.97 6.73
N THR A 220 -1.03 15.59 7.14
CA THR A 220 -2.21 16.44 7.19
C THR A 220 -2.88 16.38 8.55
N ILE A 221 -3.89 17.21 8.75
CA ILE A 221 -4.71 17.21 9.96
C ILE A 221 -6.17 17.30 9.60
N TYR A 222 -7.03 16.77 10.45
CA TYR A 222 -8.47 16.93 10.35
C TYR A 222 -9.11 16.91 11.74
N ASN A 223 -9.71 18.03 12.15
CA ASN A 223 -10.32 18.22 13.47
C ASN A 223 -9.35 17.85 14.61
N SER A 224 -8.14 18.39 14.56
CA SER A 224 -7.05 18.14 15.49
C SER A 224 -6.48 16.70 15.50
N GLU A 225 -6.96 15.83 14.62
CA GLU A 225 -6.42 14.49 14.45
C GLU A 225 -5.30 14.47 13.40
N LYS A 226 -4.21 13.77 13.71
CA LYS A 226 -3.11 13.54 12.77
C LYS A 226 -3.57 12.63 11.64
N GLN A 227 -3.38 13.08 10.40
CA GLN A 227 -3.64 12.29 9.20
C GLN A 227 -2.40 12.22 8.32
N PHE A 228 -2.34 11.18 7.51
CA PHE A 228 -1.27 10.94 6.55
C PHE A 228 -1.88 10.53 5.20
N VAL A 229 -1.40 11.11 4.11
CA VAL A 229 -1.91 10.81 2.76
C VAL A 229 -0.76 10.31 1.90
N ILE A 230 -0.86 9.05 1.47
CA ILE A 230 0.13 8.39 0.61
C ILE A 230 0.03 8.99 -0.80
N ARG A 231 1.17 9.35 -1.38
CA ARG A 231 1.25 9.91 -2.74
C ARG A 231 1.37 8.83 -3.80
N ASP A 232 2.15 7.81 -3.51
CA ASP A 232 2.42 6.67 -4.39
C ASP A 232 2.58 5.41 -3.54
N ILE A 233 2.00 4.30 -3.99
CA ILE A 233 2.09 3.03 -3.27
C ILE A 233 3.53 2.51 -3.13
N ASN A 234 4.42 2.86 -4.07
CA ASN A 234 5.84 2.52 -4.00
C ASN A 234 6.59 3.23 -2.85
N GLU A 235 5.98 4.24 -2.23
CA GLU A 235 6.50 4.92 -1.04
C GLU A 235 6.12 4.23 0.28
N VAL A 236 5.40 3.12 0.20
CA VAL A 236 5.06 2.25 1.33
C VAL A 236 5.98 1.03 1.29
N GLN A 237 6.95 0.99 2.19
CA GLN A 237 7.99 -0.04 2.27
C GLN A 237 7.91 -0.71 3.65
N LEU A 238 6.92 -1.58 3.83
CA LEU A 238 6.62 -2.26 5.09
C LEU A 238 6.86 -3.77 4.94
N ASP A 239 8.13 -4.15 4.77
CA ASP A 239 8.58 -5.51 4.45
C ASP A 239 9.40 -6.19 5.56
N SER A 240 9.61 -5.50 6.69
CA SER A 240 10.36 -6.03 7.84
C SER A 240 9.41 -6.61 8.90
N SER A 241 9.96 -7.38 9.82
CA SER A 241 9.20 -7.92 10.96
C SER A 241 8.49 -6.82 11.75
N ARG A 242 7.29 -7.09 12.23
CA ARG A 242 6.47 -6.15 13.02
C ARG A 242 7.12 -5.73 14.34
N CYS A 243 6.55 -4.73 14.98
CA CYS A 243 7.03 -4.17 16.25
C CYS A 243 7.08 -5.19 17.39
N ASN A 244 6.23 -6.20 17.36
CA ASN A 244 6.16 -7.28 18.35
C ASN A 244 7.07 -8.48 18.03
N GLY A 245 7.95 -8.36 17.02
CA GLY A 245 8.84 -9.45 16.59
C GLY A 245 8.18 -10.49 15.68
N SER A 246 6.89 -10.37 15.39
CA SER A 246 6.19 -11.24 14.45
C SER A 246 6.72 -11.01 13.04
N SER A 247 7.23 -12.04 12.41
CA SER A 247 7.58 -12.02 10.98
C SER A 247 6.31 -11.99 10.17
N GLY A 248 6.13 -10.93 9.39
CA GLY A 248 4.99 -10.56 8.58
C GLY A 248 3.97 -11.62 8.22
N GLY A 249 2.89 -11.64 8.95
CA GLY A 249 1.65 -12.34 8.68
C GLY A 249 0.57 -11.60 9.46
N GLY A 250 -0.34 -10.94 8.73
CA GLY A 250 -1.23 -9.96 9.30
C GLY A 250 -2.43 -10.52 10.05
N GLY A 251 -2.75 -9.91 11.16
CA GLY A 251 -3.96 -10.15 11.96
C GLY A 251 -4.27 -8.94 12.81
N SER A 252 -5.53 -8.72 13.09
CA SER A 252 -6.05 -7.62 13.90
C SER A 252 -5.61 -7.76 15.36
N GLY A 253 -4.81 -6.81 15.84
CA GLY A 253 -4.57 -6.57 17.28
C GLY A 253 -4.07 -7.74 18.11
N GLY A 254 -2.77 -8.02 18.12
CA GLY A 254 -2.16 -9.00 19.01
C GLY A 254 -1.78 -10.34 18.40
N ASP A 255 -1.90 -10.51 17.09
CA ASP A 255 -1.58 -11.80 16.45
C ASP A 255 -0.06 -11.99 16.32
N TYR A 256 0.38 -13.21 16.67
CA TYR A 256 1.78 -13.66 16.55
C TYR A 256 2.07 -14.23 15.16
N LEU A 257 1.07 -14.70 14.43
CA LEU A 257 1.12 -15.20 13.07
C LEU A 257 -0.22 -14.94 12.37
N TYR A 258 -0.15 -14.58 11.09
CA TYR A 258 -1.29 -14.57 10.19
C TYR A 258 -0.87 -14.96 8.78
N LYS A 259 -1.67 -15.76 8.07
CA LYS A 259 -1.48 -16.10 6.68
C LYS A 259 -2.83 -16.41 6.03
N ASP A 260 -3.19 -15.59 5.04
CA ASP A 260 -4.44 -15.68 4.26
C ASP A 260 -4.21 -16.04 2.79
N PHE A 261 -2.97 -16.18 2.36
CA PHE A 261 -2.58 -16.48 0.99
C PHE A 261 -3.10 -15.51 -0.08
N ASP A 262 -3.76 -14.40 0.27
CA ASP A 262 -4.29 -13.39 -0.65
C ASP A 262 -3.22 -12.72 -1.52
N ASP A 263 -1.97 -12.84 -1.11
CA ASP A 263 -0.80 -12.41 -1.90
C ASP A 263 -0.43 -13.37 -3.05
N GLY A 264 -1.18 -14.45 -3.23
CA GLY A 264 -0.92 -15.47 -4.26
C GLY A 264 0.36 -16.29 -4.04
N SER A 265 0.91 -16.33 -2.83
CA SER A 265 2.18 -16.96 -2.53
C SER A 265 2.10 -17.89 -1.32
N LEU A 266 2.59 -19.13 -1.48
CA LEU A 266 2.80 -20.06 -0.35
C LEU A 266 3.99 -19.68 0.52
N THR A 267 4.98 -18.96 -0.02
CA THR A 267 6.28 -18.78 0.63
C THR A 267 6.53 -17.37 1.13
N SER A 268 5.66 -16.43 0.83
CA SER A 268 5.74 -15.08 1.40
C SER A 268 5.65 -15.10 2.93
N GLY A 269 6.23 -14.10 3.58
CA GLY A 269 6.29 -14.06 5.04
C GLY A 269 7.22 -15.13 5.66
N GLY A 270 8.07 -15.80 4.86
CA GLY A 270 9.01 -16.79 5.35
C GLY A 270 8.47 -18.24 5.45
N TRP A 271 7.25 -18.48 4.96
CA TRP A 271 6.72 -19.83 4.83
C TRP A 271 7.53 -20.68 3.87
N LYS A 272 7.48 -22.00 4.02
CA LYS A 272 8.22 -22.98 3.21
C LYS A 272 7.37 -24.18 2.88
N THR A 273 7.65 -24.79 1.73
CA THR A 273 7.06 -26.07 1.33
C THR A 273 8.16 -27.12 1.15
N PHE A 274 7.86 -28.34 1.53
CA PHE A 274 8.70 -29.50 1.27
C PHE A 274 7.81 -30.60 0.72
N TRP A 275 8.32 -31.33 -0.27
CA TRP A 275 7.56 -32.36 -0.94
C TRP A 275 8.42 -33.58 -1.22
N SER A 276 7.83 -34.78 -1.12
CA SER A 276 8.37 -36.04 -1.59
C SER A 276 7.24 -36.90 -2.16
N GLY A 277 7.48 -37.60 -3.26
CA GLY A 277 6.41 -38.39 -3.84
C GLY A 277 6.85 -39.20 -5.05
N THR A 278 5.93 -40.04 -5.54
CA THR A 278 6.15 -40.94 -6.67
C THR A 278 5.90 -40.32 -8.04
N ASN A 279 5.17 -39.19 -8.08
CA ASN A 279 4.92 -38.48 -9.32
C ASN A 279 5.18 -36.98 -9.09
N PRO A 280 6.15 -36.35 -9.79
CA PRO A 280 6.52 -34.97 -9.59
C PRO A 280 5.33 -34.01 -9.63
N ASN A 281 5.29 -33.08 -8.68
CA ASN A 281 4.29 -32.00 -8.54
C ASN A 281 2.86 -32.45 -8.16
N LEU A 282 2.61 -33.70 -7.83
CA LEU A 282 1.31 -34.13 -7.32
C LEU A 282 1.33 -34.29 -5.81
N GLY A 283 0.40 -33.63 -5.13
CA GLY A 283 0.33 -33.51 -3.69
C GLY A 283 1.26 -32.44 -3.11
N GLU A 284 1.98 -31.69 -3.95
CA GLU A 284 2.66 -30.48 -3.51
C GLU A 284 1.61 -29.41 -3.16
N TRP A 285 1.91 -28.57 -2.16
CA TRP A 285 1.08 -27.41 -1.87
C TRP A 285 1.13 -26.43 -3.05
N GLU A 286 -0.02 -25.93 -3.46
CA GLU A 286 -0.19 -24.95 -4.54
C GLU A 286 -1.17 -23.86 -4.12
N ILE A 287 -1.15 -22.71 -4.79
CA ILE A 287 -2.17 -21.68 -4.63
C ILE A 287 -3.34 -21.95 -5.57
N LEU A 288 -4.53 -22.12 -4.99
CA LEU A 288 -5.79 -22.24 -5.72
C LEU A 288 -6.48 -20.88 -5.80
N PHE A 289 -7.06 -20.54 -6.97
CA PHE A 289 -7.75 -19.27 -7.26
C PHE A 289 -6.97 -17.98 -6.93
N GLY A 290 -5.71 -18.09 -6.58
CA GLY A 290 -4.85 -16.97 -6.25
C GLY A 290 -4.76 -16.63 -4.76
N ASN A 291 -5.50 -17.32 -3.88
CA ASN A 291 -5.62 -16.95 -2.47
C ASN A 291 -5.90 -18.11 -1.49
N ILE A 292 -5.74 -19.36 -1.86
CA ILE A 292 -5.99 -20.52 -1.00
C ILE A 292 -4.81 -21.49 -1.09
N ALA A 293 -4.29 -21.99 0.02
CA ALA A 293 -3.32 -23.07 0.01
C ALA A 293 -4.03 -24.43 -0.15
N LYS A 294 -3.69 -25.18 -1.19
CA LYS A 294 -4.30 -26.47 -1.53
C LYS A 294 -3.27 -27.54 -1.73
N ALA A 295 -3.55 -28.77 -1.29
CA ALA A 295 -2.81 -29.98 -1.63
C ALA A 295 -3.74 -31.09 -2.12
N SER A 296 -3.36 -31.78 -3.21
CA SER A 296 -4.12 -32.89 -3.78
C SER A 296 -3.21 -33.81 -4.55
N ASN A 297 -3.30 -35.14 -4.32
CA ASN A 297 -2.48 -36.14 -5.00
C ASN A 297 -3.18 -36.82 -6.19
N TYR A 298 -4.32 -36.30 -6.65
CA TYR A 298 -5.13 -36.88 -7.69
C TYR A 298 -4.89 -36.26 -9.07
N SER A 299 -4.59 -37.09 -10.06
CA SER A 299 -4.49 -36.66 -11.46
C SER A 299 -4.78 -37.82 -12.41
N ASN A 300 -5.39 -37.53 -13.57
CA ASN A 300 -5.67 -38.50 -14.63
C ASN A 300 -6.32 -39.79 -14.12
N PHE A 301 -7.31 -39.67 -13.24
CA PHE A 301 -8.07 -40.78 -12.64
C PHE A 301 -7.25 -41.70 -11.73
N ASN A 302 -6.09 -41.24 -11.23
CA ASN A 302 -5.24 -41.99 -10.32
C ASN A 302 -4.81 -41.12 -9.13
N ASN A 303 -4.60 -41.79 -7.97
CA ASN A 303 -3.91 -41.21 -6.82
C ASN A 303 -2.45 -41.60 -6.83
N TYR A 304 -1.59 -40.74 -6.29
CA TYR A 304 -0.14 -40.94 -6.22
C TYR A 304 0.34 -40.76 -4.80
N ALA A 305 1.16 -41.67 -4.32
CA ALA A 305 1.72 -41.59 -2.97
C ALA A 305 2.69 -40.40 -2.87
N CYS A 306 2.43 -39.54 -1.88
CA CYS A 306 3.24 -38.35 -1.61
C CYS A 306 3.12 -37.91 -0.16
N GLU A 307 4.07 -37.10 0.29
CA GLU A 307 4.03 -36.33 1.53
C GLU A 307 4.44 -34.90 1.21
N SER A 308 3.74 -33.93 1.77
CA SER A 308 4.00 -32.50 1.52
C SER A 308 3.77 -31.69 2.78
N TRP A 309 4.73 -30.84 3.11
CA TRP A 309 4.69 -29.95 4.25
C TRP A 309 4.49 -28.51 3.82
N LEU A 310 3.66 -27.78 4.56
CA LEU A 310 3.54 -26.34 4.54
C LEU A 310 3.94 -25.83 5.93
N VAL A 311 5.06 -25.12 6.02
CA VAL A 311 5.75 -24.80 7.28
C VAL A 311 5.80 -23.29 7.48
N SER A 312 5.37 -22.83 8.65
CA SER A 312 5.40 -21.41 9.03
C SER A 312 6.84 -20.90 9.23
N PRO A 313 7.06 -19.59 9.18
CA PRO A 313 8.27 -18.99 9.74
C PRO A 313 8.38 -19.29 11.24
N ASN A 314 9.54 -18.98 11.81
CA ASN A 314 9.71 -18.96 13.25
C ASN A 314 8.87 -17.86 13.90
N ILE A 315 8.17 -18.19 14.99
CA ILE A 315 7.24 -17.34 15.72
C ILE A 315 7.77 -17.16 17.14
N ASP A 316 7.91 -15.94 17.62
CA ASP A 316 8.28 -15.64 19.00
C ASP A 316 7.02 -15.48 19.85
N LEU A 317 6.75 -16.46 20.72
CA LEU A 317 5.65 -16.44 21.70
C LEU A 317 6.13 -16.14 23.12
N SER A 318 7.39 -15.67 23.32
CA SER A 318 7.95 -15.46 24.66
C SER A 318 7.19 -14.47 25.54
N ASN A 319 6.43 -13.57 24.91
CA ASN A 319 5.57 -12.58 25.59
C ASN A 319 4.10 -12.98 25.64
N ALA A 320 3.73 -14.12 25.04
CA ALA A 320 2.35 -14.60 25.05
C ALA A 320 1.97 -15.15 26.44
N THR A 321 0.69 -15.08 26.79
CA THR A 321 0.16 -15.58 28.06
C THR A 321 -0.79 -16.77 27.86
N ALA A 322 -1.62 -16.73 26.81
CA ALA A 322 -2.59 -17.78 26.49
C ALA A 322 -2.81 -17.89 24.96
N PRO A 323 -1.73 -18.10 24.16
CA PRO A 323 -1.85 -18.11 22.70
C PRO A 323 -2.63 -19.34 22.22
N TYR A 324 -3.42 -19.11 21.16
CA TYR A 324 -4.10 -20.17 20.43
C TYR A 324 -3.91 -20.01 18.91
N LEU A 325 -3.94 -21.15 18.22
CA LEU A 325 -3.95 -21.24 16.78
C LEU A 325 -5.40 -21.40 16.29
N ILE A 326 -5.76 -20.74 15.22
CA ILE A 326 -7.01 -20.90 14.48
C ILE A 326 -6.72 -20.85 12.99
N PHE A 327 -7.45 -21.58 12.17
CA PHE A 327 -7.39 -21.54 10.72
C PHE A 327 -8.71 -22.00 10.10
N ASP A 328 -8.91 -21.70 8.83
CA ASP A 328 -10.01 -22.22 8.06
C ASP A 328 -9.53 -23.44 7.25
N ASN A 329 -10.36 -24.47 7.17
CA ASN A 329 -10.04 -25.69 6.45
C ASN A 329 -11.25 -26.22 5.68
N ASP A 330 -10.97 -26.82 4.53
CA ASP A 330 -11.96 -27.47 3.68
C ASP A 330 -11.37 -28.76 3.15
N THR A 331 -12.15 -29.83 3.06
CA THR A 331 -11.71 -31.10 2.50
C THR A 331 -12.73 -31.71 1.58
N ARG A 332 -12.25 -32.40 0.58
CA ARG A 332 -13.09 -33.18 -0.32
C ARG A 332 -12.40 -34.46 -0.75
N TYR A 333 -13.22 -35.48 -0.94
CA TYR A 333 -12.83 -36.81 -1.30
C TYR A 333 -12.20 -37.62 -0.15
N ASN A 334 -12.30 -38.93 -0.27
CA ASN A 334 -11.83 -39.84 0.78
C ASN A 334 -10.30 -40.01 0.73
N GLY A 335 -9.64 -39.72 1.83
CA GLY A 335 -8.19 -39.84 1.97
C GLY A 335 -7.73 -39.64 3.40
N PRO A 336 -6.39 -39.63 3.62
CA PRO A 336 -5.83 -39.33 4.92
C PRO A 336 -6.22 -37.94 5.43
N GLN A 337 -6.38 -37.83 6.76
CA GLN A 337 -6.56 -36.57 7.45
C GLN A 337 -5.34 -35.66 7.23
N LEU A 338 -5.56 -34.37 7.07
CA LEU A 338 -4.51 -33.36 7.15
C LEU A 338 -3.93 -33.35 8.56
N GLU A 339 -2.63 -33.45 8.68
CA GLU A 339 -1.94 -33.48 9.97
C GLU A 339 -1.41 -32.08 10.31
N LEU A 340 -1.57 -31.67 11.58
CA LEU A 340 -1.05 -30.40 12.10
C LEU A 340 0.02 -30.67 13.15
N TYR A 341 1.14 -29.98 13.06
CA TYR A 341 2.28 -30.12 13.95
C TYR A 341 2.76 -28.77 14.49
N ILE A 342 3.43 -28.82 15.66
CA ILE A 342 4.14 -27.68 16.25
C ILE A 342 5.51 -28.13 16.75
N SER A 343 6.51 -27.24 16.63
CA SER A 343 7.88 -27.47 17.11
C SER A 343 8.44 -26.22 17.76
N SER A 344 9.24 -26.38 18.80
CA SER A 344 10.01 -25.29 19.44
C SER A 344 11.52 -25.35 19.14
N ASN A 345 11.96 -26.23 18.25
CA ASN A 345 13.38 -26.41 17.92
C ASN A 345 13.64 -26.73 16.43
N TYR A 346 12.68 -26.44 15.56
CA TYR A 346 12.91 -26.53 14.12
C TYR A 346 13.88 -25.44 13.66
N ASP A 347 14.82 -25.80 12.77
CA ASP A 347 15.88 -24.89 12.32
C ASP A 347 15.43 -23.87 11.24
N GLY A 348 14.20 -23.98 10.78
CA GLY A 348 13.62 -23.08 9.78
C GLY A 348 14.09 -23.34 8.34
N VAL A 349 14.92 -24.36 8.06
CA VAL A 349 15.49 -24.61 6.72
C VAL A 349 15.51 -26.05 6.27
N SER A 350 15.67 -27.02 7.16
CA SER A 350 15.74 -28.44 6.83
C SER A 350 14.38 -29.05 6.52
N ASN A 351 14.35 -30.20 5.85
CA ASN A 351 13.10 -30.95 5.69
C ASN A 351 12.56 -31.38 7.08
N PRO A 352 11.28 -31.10 7.41
CA PRO A 352 10.67 -31.45 8.70
C PRO A 352 10.73 -32.95 9.07
N ASP A 353 10.78 -33.84 8.08
CA ASP A 353 10.91 -35.27 8.31
C ASP A 353 12.27 -35.70 8.93
N VAL A 354 13.28 -34.84 8.83
CA VAL A 354 14.64 -35.14 9.28
C VAL A 354 15.14 -34.20 10.39
N GLN A 355 14.46 -33.09 10.63
CA GLN A 355 14.88 -32.10 11.61
C GLN A 355 13.66 -31.48 12.34
N GLY A 356 13.84 -31.16 13.62
CA GLY A 356 12.81 -30.67 14.52
C GLY A 356 12.19 -31.80 15.36
N ASN A 357 11.82 -31.45 16.59
CA ASN A 357 10.95 -32.29 17.43
C ASN A 357 9.52 -31.79 17.26
N TRP A 358 8.76 -32.52 16.48
CA TRP A 358 7.39 -32.14 16.15
C TRP A 358 6.40 -32.79 17.12
N PHE A 359 5.53 -32.00 17.71
CA PHE A 359 4.40 -32.47 18.48
C PHE A 359 3.14 -32.38 17.60
N GLU A 360 2.42 -33.46 17.49
CA GLU A 360 1.22 -33.55 16.66
C GLU A 360 0.02 -32.90 17.36
N LEU A 361 -0.59 -31.91 16.71
CA LEU A 361 -1.78 -31.19 17.17
C LEU A 361 -3.07 -31.65 16.49
N THR A 362 -3.03 -32.57 15.54
CA THR A 362 -4.18 -32.99 14.71
C THR A 362 -5.42 -33.34 15.55
N SER A 363 -5.23 -34.06 16.65
CA SER A 363 -6.31 -34.48 17.56
C SER A 363 -6.79 -33.37 18.50
N PHE A 364 -6.11 -32.23 18.55
CA PHE A 364 -6.48 -31.07 19.35
C PHE A 364 -7.26 -30.03 18.56
N VAL A 365 -7.40 -30.19 17.24
CA VAL A 365 -8.22 -29.31 16.39
C VAL A 365 -9.69 -29.58 16.70
N PRO A 366 -10.45 -28.57 17.20
CA PRO A 366 -11.85 -28.76 17.58
C PRO A 366 -12.76 -29.14 16.41
N ASN A 367 -12.53 -28.54 15.24
CA ASN A 367 -13.35 -28.76 14.07
C ASN A 367 -12.49 -28.97 12.83
N TRP A 368 -12.52 -30.17 12.29
CA TRP A 368 -12.12 -30.45 10.92
C TRP A 368 -13.35 -30.46 10.03
N ASP A 369 -13.21 -30.00 8.78
CA ASP A 369 -14.29 -30.16 7.80
C ASP A 369 -14.64 -31.64 7.64
N PRO A 370 -15.95 -32.01 7.73
CA PRO A 370 -16.40 -33.40 7.74
C PRO A 370 -16.50 -34.03 6.34
N ASP A 371 -16.01 -33.38 5.26
CA ASP A 371 -16.20 -33.81 3.84
C ASP A 371 -17.70 -34.04 3.51
N SER A 372 -18.49 -32.99 3.58
CA SER A 372 -19.93 -33.03 3.32
C SER A 372 -20.32 -33.10 1.83
N ASN A 373 -19.35 -33.35 0.93
CA ASN A 373 -19.48 -33.33 -0.54
C ASN A 373 -19.78 -31.96 -1.17
N ASP A 374 -19.53 -30.91 -0.44
CA ASP A 374 -19.55 -29.52 -0.92
C ASP A 374 -18.18 -28.88 -0.69
N TRP A 375 -18.00 -27.66 -1.19
CA TRP A 375 -16.86 -26.82 -0.92
C TRP A 375 -17.32 -25.70 0.02
N GLY A 376 -16.70 -25.59 1.18
CA GLY A 376 -17.05 -24.56 2.14
C GLY A 376 -16.20 -24.61 3.40
N PHE A 377 -15.37 -23.61 3.59
CA PHE A 377 -14.47 -23.52 4.73
C PHE A 377 -15.16 -23.66 6.08
N VAL A 378 -14.56 -24.47 6.94
CA VAL A 378 -14.92 -24.62 8.34
C VAL A 378 -13.78 -24.06 9.20
N SER A 379 -14.11 -23.22 10.18
CA SER A 379 -13.10 -22.75 11.13
C SER A 379 -12.67 -23.88 12.04
N SER A 380 -11.37 -24.06 12.21
CA SER A 380 -10.77 -25.07 13.11
C SER A 380 -11.23 -24.91 14.58
N GLY A 381 -11.70 -23.72 14.97
CA GLY A 381 -11.83 -23.32 16.36
C GLY A 381 -10.47 -23.09 17.03
N ASN A 382 -10.48 -22.62 18.26
CA ASN A 382 -9.26 -22.27 18.99
C ASN A 382 -8.51 -23.52 19.45
N ILE A 383 -7.25 -23.65 19.05
CA ILE A 383 -6.33 -24.70 19.43
C ILE A 383 -5.35 -24.10 20.43
N ASP A 384 -5.45 -24.49 21.69
CA ASP A 384 -4.57 -24.00 22.77
C ASP A 384 -3.12 -24.47 22.54
N ILE A 385 -2.21 -23.51 22.39
CA ILE A 385 -0.77 -23.75 22.23
C ILE A 385 0.05 -23.14 23.37
N THR A 386 -0.58 -22.82 24.51
CA THR A 386 0.07 -22.22 25.68
C THR A 386 1.29 -23.03 26.18
N GLN A 387 1.23 -24.35 26.09
CA GLN A 387 2.36 -25.22 26.49
C GLN A 387 3.62 -25.10 25.62
N PHE A 388 3.51 -24.41 24.47
CA PHE A 388 4.63 -24.22 23.52
C PHE A 388 5.19 -22.81 23.56
N ILE A 389 4.82 -21.98 24.53
CA ILE A 389 5.34 -20.62 24.68
C ILE A 389 6.87 -20.64 24.73
N SER A 390 7.52 -20.08 23.74
CA SER A 390 8.97 -19.92 23.66
C SER A 390 9.32 -18.83 22.63
N SER A 391 10.59 -18.44 22.56
CA SER A 391 11.08 -17.49 21.57
C SER A 391 11.24 -18.10 20.15
N SER A 392 10.94 -19.38 20.00
CA SER A 392 11.09 -20.10 18.72
C SER A 392 10.02 -21.16 18.61
N VAL A 393 8.93 -20.85 17.92
CA VAL A 393 7.81 -21.77 17.65
C VAL A 393 7.57 -21.81 16.14
N THR A 394 7.34 -23.01 15.60
CA THR A 394 6.98 -23.22 14.20
C THR A 394 5.80 -24.15 14.13
N ILE A 395 4.78 -23.85 13.34
CA ILE A 395 3.68 -24.76 13.01
C ILE A 395 3.86 -25.33 11.61
N ALA A 396 3.32 -26.51 11.35
CA ALA A 396 3.37 -27.12 10.04
C ALA A 396 2.13 -27.98 9.76
N TYR A 397 1.63 -27.88 8.52
CA TYR A 397 0.61 -28.75 7.98
C TYR A 397 1.29 -29.83 7.13
N LYS A 398 0.98 -31.10 7.38
CA LYS A 398 1.50 -32.23 6.59
C LYS A 398 0.35 -32.90 5.84
N TYR A 399 0.41 -32.83 4.53
CA TYR A 399 -0.47 -33.54 3.62
C TYR A 399 0.12 -34.90 3.28
N VAL A 400 -0.69 -35.96 3.37
CA VAL A 400 -0.31 -37.35 3.00
C VAL A 400 -1.27 -37.90 1.96
N GLY A 401 -0.76 -38.22 0.79
CA GLY A 401 -1.49 -38.93 -0.25
C GLY A 401 -1.03 -40.36 -0.39
N THR A 402 -1.95 -41.31 -0.65
CA THR A 402 -1.61 -42.71 -0.92
C THR A 402 -1.79 -43.04 -2.39
N SER A 403 -1.33 -44.21 -2.85
CA SER A 403 -1.56 -44.69 -4.22
C SER A 403 -3.01 -45.19 -4.48
N SER A 404 -3.82 -45.32 -3.44
CA SER A 404 -5.21 -45.80 -3.53
C SER A 404 -6.26 -44.77 -3.25
N ASN A 405 -5.97 -43.76 -2.43
CA ASN A 405 -6.84 -42.68 -2.07
C ASN A 405 -6.07 -41.39 -1.69
N GLY A 406 -6.73 -40.25 -1.66
CA GLY A 406 -6.16 -38.98 -1.26
C GLY A 406 -7.24 -37.91 -1.29
N ALA A 407 -7.51 -37.29 -0.13
CA ALA A 407 -8.37 -36.14 -0.05
C ALA A 407 -7.70 -34.94 -0.76
N THR A 408 -8.50 -34.00 -1.20
CA THR A 408 -8.03 -32.64 -1.45
C THR A 408 -8.22 -31.85 -0.17
N TRP A 409 -7.19 -31.21 0.33
CA TRP A 409 -7.23 -30.32 1.48
C TRP A 409 -6.95 -28.89 1.06
N GLU A 410 -7.72 -27.97 1.61
CA GLU A 410 -7.55 -26.53 1.47
C GLU A 410 -7.39 -25.91 2.86
N VAL A 411 -6.51 -24.93 2.98
CA VAL A 411 -6.24 -24.22 4.24
C VAL A 411 -6.11 -22.75 3.94
N ASP A 412 -6.71 -21.92 4.81
CA ASP A 412 -6.69 -20.49 4.71
C ASP A 412 -6.76 -19.82 6.09
N ASN A 413 -6.58 -18.50 6.16
CA ASN A 413 -6.77 -17.67 7.36
C ASN A 413 -6.09 -18.25 8.62
N ILE A 414 -4.81 -18.62 8.50
CA ILE A 414 -4.04 -19.19 9.62
C ILE A 414 -3.64 -18.06 10.56
N ILE A 415 -4.06 -18.14 11.83
CA ILE A 415 -3.83 -17.09 12.84
C ILE A 415 -3.30 -17.73 14.13
N ILE A 416 -2.25 -17.15 14.72
CA ILE A 416 -1.88 -17.38 16.12
C ILE A 416 -2.06 -16.05 16.86
N THR A 417 -2.90 -16.05 17.88
CA THR A 417 -3.30 -14.85 18.63
C THR A 417 -3.58 -15.20 20.11
N GLU A 418 -3.95 -14.20 20.94
CA GLU A 418 -4.42 -14.37 22.31
C GLU A 418 -5.90 -14.02 22.45
#